data_d8e907bb762cf8f015365066787c1e22
#
_entry.id   d8e907bb762cf8f015365066787c1e22
#
_cell.length_a   1.000
_cell.length_b   1.000
_cell.length_c   1.000
_cell.angle_alpha   90.00
_cell.angle_beta   90.00
_cell.angle_gamma   90.00
#
_symmetry.space_group_name_H-M   'P 1'
#
loop_
_entity.id
_entity.type
_entity.pdbx_description
1 polymer ?
#
loop_
_entity_poly.entity_id
_entity_poly.type
_entity_poly.pdbx_seq_one_letter_code
_entity_poly.pdbx_strand_id
1 'polypeptide(L)'
;GFDEYGNLVWTVSDPDDGIPDSEKRVVYFDGHTDTVRALRDQWLSKTNGSVDSYDGVIDSGKMAREFLRSELGYLPEDSEWDNMVFGRGSADQLSGVISEAIATKIALELASEGALKGTIIRAYATAVEEDNDGAGPMFVMQKVLPGAEPELIPDVVILTEGTGDAQKGALGIYRGQRGRMQIELTVTGRSCHGSMPWEGLNPLEFGSAIISEAAAKYDARDGFLDDAFLGHGTRTASWANLETPSDCAVPDRWTVRFDRRLTVGETPDQAVKDIENLDGVKKAREAGLQVEVSIPRYEEPTWTGYQPGNPQVYMGWATPEEHNVIQTAVNVYDRVVSPNINGSPETEGALRKQARVDRWIFSTDGVGFPIPEENKSIDVSERKEWVHAGGYKHPPMFGFGPGIEQNTHKIGEAVDQRELRLAIAFLARFPSVFANGG
;
A
#
# COMPACT_ATOMS: atom_id res chain seq x y z
N GLY A 1 14.26 2.29 -17.41
CA GLY A 1 15.48 2.54 -16.61
C GLY A 1 15.13 2.87 -15.17
N PHE A 2 16.11 3.05 -14.30
CA PHE A 2 15.88 3.44 -12.91
C PHE A 2 15.88 4.96 -12.78
N ASP A 3 14.98 5.49 -11.95
CA ASP A 3 15.02 6.87 -11.52
C ASP A 3 16.00 7.08 -10.33
N GLU A 4 16.11 8.32 -9.83
CA GLU A 4 17.01 8.65 -8.73
C GLU A 4 16.61 7.99 -7.41
N TYR A 5 15.32 7.79 -7.17
CA TYR A 5 14.79 7.07 -6.00
C TYR A 5 15.16 5.59 -6.04
N GLY A 6 15.20 5.00 -7.20
CA GLY A 6 15.49 3.60 -7.44
C GLY A 6 14.30 2.82 -7.99
N ASN A 7 13.22 3.50 -8.36
CA ASN A 7 12.09 2.89 -9.05
C ASN A 7 12.51 2.48 -10.46
N LEU A 8 12.16 1.29 -10.90
CA LEU A 8 12.28 0.88 -12.30
C LEU A 8 11.11 1.47 -13.10
N VAL A 9 11.41 2.23 -14.13
CA VAL A 9 10.41 2.96 -14.94
C VAL A 9 10.50 2.58 -16.39
N TRP A 10 9.35 2.32 -17.04
CA TRP A 10 9.26 2.17 -18.49
C TRP A 10 7.98 2.81 -19.02
N THR A 11 8.06 3.22 -20.29
CA THR A 11 6.93 3.86 -20.99
C THR A 11 6.79 3.22 -22.35
N VAL A 12 5.56 2.92 -22.74
CA VAL A 12 5.23 2.44 -24.07
C VAL A 12 4.04 3.21 -24.64
N SER A 13 4.12 3.50 -25.93
CA SER A 13 3.06 4.09 -26.74
C SER A 13 3.21 3.63 -28.19
N ASP A 14 2.19 3.82 -28.98
CA ASP A 14 2.28 3.65 -30.43
C ASP A 14 2.48 5.04 -31.07
N PRO A 15 3.67 5.33 -31.63
CA PRO A 15 3.93 6.63 -32.27
C PRO A 15 3.23 6.77 -33.63
N ASP A 16 2.76 5.66 -34.21
CA ASP A 16 2.17 5.58 -35.54
C ASP A 16 0.64 5.50 -35.53
N ASP A 17 -0.01 5.64 -34.35
CA ASP A 17 -1.47 5.54 -34.21
C ASP A 17 -2.23 6.77 -34.75
N GLY A 18 -1.50 7.81 -35.14
CA GLY A 18 -2.03 9.05 -35.70
C GLY A 18 -2.65 9.99 -34.67
N ILE A 19 -2.50 9.72 -33.37
CA ILE A 19 -3.00 10.56 -32.25
C ILE A 19 -1.81 11.27 -31.60
N PRO A 20 -1.83 12.61 -31.48
CA PRO A 20 -0.79 13.33 -30.75
C PRO A 20 -0.68 12.88 -29.28
N ASP A 21 0.54 12.78 -28.74
CA ASP A 21 0.75 12.35 -27.34
C ASP A 21 -0.02 13.21 -26.34
N SER A 22 -0.16 14.50 -26.60
CA SER A 22 -0.97 15.41 -25.77
C SER A 22 -2.48 15.10 -25.73
N GLU A 23 -2.97 14.26 -26.66
CA GLU A 23 -4.36 13.82 -26.71
C GLU A 23 -4.55 12.39 -26.21
N LYS A 24 -3.48 11.64 -26.02
CA LYS A 24 -3.54 10.26 -25.51
C LYS A 24 -3.93 10.22 -24.04
N ARG A 25 -4.53 9.11 -23.62
CA ARG A 25 -4.77 8.80 -22.21
C ARG A 25 -3.53 8.18 -21.60
N VAL A 26 -3.13 8.68 -20.45
CA VAL A 26 -1.97 8.20 -19.71
C VAL A 26 -2.43 7.24 -18.63
N VAL A 27 -2.06 5.98 -18.76
CA VAL A 27 -2.37 4.89 -17.82
C VAL A 27 -1.09 4.54 -17.07
N TYR A 28 -1.10 4.71 -15.75
CA TYR A 28 -0.01 4.24 -14.91
C TYR A 28 -0.32 2.83 -14.42
N PHE A 29 0.71 1.98 -14.44
CA PHE A 29 0.79 0.77 -13.62
C PHE A 29 1.80 1.03 -12.52
N ASP A 30 1.51 0.54 -11.33
CA ASP A 30 2.35 0.77 -10.17
C ASP A 30 2.34 -0.45 -9.25
N GLY A 31 3.52 -0.91 -8.90
CA GLY A 31 3.74 -2.02 -8.00
C GLY A 31 5.15 -2.00 -7.43
N HIS A 32 5.39 -2.64 -6.27
CA HIS A 32 6.69 -2.61 -5.61
C HIS A 32 7.54 -3.88 -5.82
N THR A 33 8.85 -3.71 -5.73
CA THR A 33 9.83 -4.78 -5.97
C THR A 33 10.48 -5.32 -4.69
N ASP A 34 10.40 -4.57 -3.61
CA ASP A 34 10.88 -5.02 -2.31
C ASP A 34 9.88 -5.96 -1.65
N THR A 35 10.32 -6.63 -0.61
CA THR A 35 9.52 -7.57 0.18
C THR A 35 9.88 -7.43 1.65
N VAL A 36 8.98 -7.78 2.55
CA VAL A 36 9.36 -7.97 3.95
C VAL A 36 10.46 -9.02 4.09
N ARG A 37 11.04 -9.12 5.26
CA ARG A 37 12.13 -10.08 5.53
C ARG A 37 11.80 -11.47 5.01
N ALA A 38 12.75 -12.05 4.30
CA ALA A 38 12.62 -13.39 3.71
C ALA A 38 12.38 -14.51 4.73
N LEU A 39 12.91 -14.38 5.95
CA LEU A 39 12.83 -15.38 7.01
C LEU A 39 13.30 -16.76 6.55
N ARG A 40 14.38 -16.80 5.77
CA ARG A 40 14.92 -17.98 5.09
C ARG A 40 15.03 -19.22 5.99
N ASP A 41 15.57 -19.06 7.20
CA ASP A 41 15.74 -20.18 8.13
C ASP A 41 14.40 -20.76 8.59
N GLN A 42 13.36 -19.94 8.69
CA GLN A 42 12.01 -20.39 9.01
C GLN A 42 11.40 -21.14 7.84
N TRP A 43 11.54 -20.66 6.60
CA TRP A 43 11.10 -21.38 5.41
C TRP A 43 11.71 -22.76 5.35
N LEU A 44 13.05 -22.86 5.43
CA LEU A 44 13.79 -24.13 5.38
C LEU A 44 13.40 -25.06 6.55
N SER A 45 13.30 -24.53 7.76
CA SER A 45 12.91 -25.33 8.94
C SER A 45 11.50 -25.90 8.80
N LYS A 46 10.53 -25.09 8.39
CA LYS A 46 9.13 -25.50 8.30
C LYS A 46 8.81 -26.36 7.09
N THR A 47 9.66 -26.37 6.07
CA THR A 47 9.53 -27.21 4.88
C THR A 47 10.52 -28.38 4.85
N ASN A 48 11.17 -28.72 5.99
CA ASN A 48 12.20 -29.75 6.10
C ASN A 48 13.34 -29.56 5.07
N GLY A 49 13.72 -28.32 4.79
CA GLY A 49 14.78 -27.97 3.86
C GLY A 49 14.39 -28.05 2.38
N SER A 50 13.11 -28.27 2.06
CA SER A 50 12.67 -28.46 0.67
C SER A 50 12.36 -27.15 -0.08
N VAL A 51 12.12 -26.04 0.62
CA VAL A 51 11.79 -24.74 0.01
C VAL A 51 12.55 -23.62 0.70
N ASP A 52 13.36 -22.90 -0.07
CA ASP A 52 13.93 -21.61 0.34
C ASP A 52 12.95 -20.48 0.06
N SER A 53 13.04 -19.37 0.78
CA SER A 53 12.11 -18.25 0.72
C SER A 53 11.93 -17.64 -0.67
N TYR A 54 12.95 -17.64 -1.50
CA TYR A 54 12.93 -17.04 -2.85
C TYR A 54 13.03 -18.06 -3.99
N ASP A 55 12.80 -19.34 -3.73
CA ASP A 55 12.90 -20.38 -4.78
C ASP A 55 11.79 -20.28 -5.83
N GLY A 56 10.66 -19.65 -5.53
CA GLY A 56 9.52 -19.59 -6.43
C GLY A 56 9.00 -20.99 -6.78
N VAL A 57 8.74 -21.81 -5.77
CA VAL A 57 8.45 -23.25 -5.94
C VAL A 57 7.06 -23.46 -6.54
N ILE A 58 7.03 -24.09 -7.71
CA ILE A 58 5.79 -24.51 -8.40
C ILE A 58 5.39 -25.95 -7.97
N ASP A 59 6.34 -26.75 -7.50
CA ASP A 59 6.06 -28.12 -7.06
C ASP A 59 5.39 -28.10 -5.68
N SER A 60 4.06 -28.10 -5.69
CA SER A 60 3.22 -28.12 -4.50
C SER A 60 3.44 -29.33 -3.59
N GLY A 61 4.03 -30.41 -4.11
CA GLY A 61 4.41 -31.59 -3.31
C GLY A 61 5.50 -31.30 -2.28
N LYS A 62 6.24 -30.18 -2.42
CA LYS A 62 7.21 -29.74 -1.42
C LYS A 62 6.60 -29.00 -0.24
N MET A 63 5.31 -28.62 -0.33
CA MET A 63 4.60 -27.88 0.70
C MET A 63 3.55 -28.76 1.37
N ALA A 64 3.63 -28.90 2.68
CA ALA A 64 2.67 -29.69 3.44
C ALA A 64 1.41 -28.86 3.76
N ARG A 65 0.24 -29.28 3.27
CA ARG A 65 -1.04 -28.59 3.54
C ARG A 65 -1.36 -28.46 5.02
N GLU A 66 -1.02 -29.47 5.82
CA GLU A 66 -1.25 -29.44 7.26
C GLU A 66 -0.47 -28.29 7.94
N PHE A 67 0.76 -28.08 7.52
CA PHE A 67 1.56 -26.94 7.95
C PHE A 67 0.93 -25.61 7.50
N LEU A 68 0.57 -25.48 6.22
CA LEU A 68 0.00 -24.25 5.67
C LEU A 68 -1.34 -23.89 6.33
N ARG A 69 -2.12 -24.87 6.78
CA ARG A 69 -3.39 -24.62 7.49
C ARG A 69 -3.23 -23.81 8.77
N SER A 70 -2.09 -23.93 9.44
CA SER A 70 -1.79 -23.12 10.62
C SER A 70 -1.18 -21.74 10.31
N GLU A 71 -0.62 -21.55 9.12
CA GLU A 71 0.11 -20.34 8.74
C GLU A 71 -0.72 -19.37 7.90
N LEU A 72 -1.47 -19.91 6.91
CA LEU A 72 -2.15 -19.10 5.91
C LEU A 72 -3.57 -18.71 6.35
N GLY A 73 -3.99 -17.51 5.96
CA GLY A 73 -5.37 -17.06 6.12
C GLY A 73 -6.31 -17.65 5.05
N TYR A 74 -5.76 -18.03 3.90
CA TYR A 74 -6.44 -18.77 2.84
C TYR A 74 -5.63 -20.03 2.49
N LEU A 75 -6.20 -21.20 2.70
CA LEU A 75 -5.60 -22.45 2.26
C LEU A 75 -6.13 -22.81 0.86
N PRO A 76 -5.26 -22.93 -0.16
CA PRO A 76 -5.69 -23.29 -1.51
C PRO A 76 -6.49 -24.58 -1.56
N GLU A 77 -7.56 -24.62 -2.35
CA GLU A 77 -8.36 -25.80 -2.62
C GLU A 77 -7.62 -26.82 -3.51
N ASP A 78 -8.16 -28.02 -3.66
CA ASP A 78 -7.55 -29.05 -4.51
C ASP A 78 -7.42 -28.62 -5.96
N SER A 79 -8.36 -27.86 -6.47
CA SER A 79 -8.35 -27.29 -7.84
C SER A 79 -7.28 -26.22 -8.06
N GLU A 80 -6.76 -25.62 -6.99
CA GLU A 80 -5.76 -24.55 -7.03
C GLU A 80 -4.35 -25.09 -6.78
N TRP A 81 -4.23 -26.16 -6.00
CA TRP A 81 -2.98 -26.62 -5.40
C TRP A 81 -1.81 -26.74 -6.39
N ASP A 82 -2.08 -27.34 -7.57
CA ASP A 82 -1.06 -27.55 -8.60
C ASP A 82 -0.78 -26.27 -9.44
N ASN A 83 -1.51 -25.19 -9.19
CA ASN A 83 -1.29 -23.91 -9.83
C ASN A 83 -0.55 -22.92 -8.94
N MET A 84 -0.30 -23.25 -7.67
CA MET A 84 0.33 -22.33 -6.73
C MET A 84 1.83 -22.17 -7.00
N VAL A 85 2.31 -20.93 -6.87
CA VAL A 85 3.73 -20.59 -6.80
C VAL A 85 4.02 -20.11 -5.39
N PHE A 86 4.82 -20.88 -4.65
CA PHE A 86 5.18 -20.56 -3.27
C PHE A 86 6.51 -19.82 -3.21
N GLY A 87 6.57 -18.77 -2.44
CA GLY A 87 7.79 -17.99 -2.20
C GLY A 87 7.48 -16.61 -1.62
N ARG A 88 8.46 -16.02 -0.97
CA ARG A 88 8.39 -14.63 -0.50
C ARG A 88 8.26 -13.70 -1.71
N GLY A 89 7.34 -12.74 -1.64
CA GLY A 89 7.05 -11.81 -2.71
C GLY A 89 6.13 -12.39 -3.80
N SER A 90 5.71 -13.67 -3.70
CA SER A 90 4.85 -14.26 -4.73
C SER A 90 3.44 -13.66 -4.73
N ALA A 91 2.90 -13.24 -3.60
CA ALA A 91 1.63 -12.54 -3.49
C ALA A 91 1.82 -11.04 -3.25
N ASP A 92 2.87 -10.66 -2.52
CA ASP A 92 3.17 -9.30 -2.11
C ASP A 92 4.60 -8.93 -2.49
N GLN A 93 4.83 -8.20 -3.67
CA GLN A 93 3.86 -8.22 -4.77
C GLN A 93 4.58 -8.40 -6.12
N LEU A 94 5.65 -9.21 -6.17
CA LEU A 94 6.38 -9.46 -7.42
C LEU A 94 5.48 -10.02 -8.53
N SER A 95 4.40 -10.73 -8.16
CA SER A 95 3.39 -11.19 -9.13
C SER A 95 2.66 -10.03 -9.81
N GLY A 96 2.41 -8.94 -9.10
CA GLY A 96 1.86 -7.71 -9.66
C GLY A 96 2.81 -7.05 -10.64
N VAL A 97 4.07 -6.86 -10.23
CA VAL A 97 5.14 -6.29 -11.10
C VAL A 97 5.35 -7.12 -12.37
N ILE A 98 5.35 -8.46 -12.25
CA ILE A 98 5.45 -9.34 -13.41
C ILE A 98 4.21 -9.19 -14.30
N SER A 99 3.02 -9.07 -13.72
CA SER A 99 1.77 -8.90 -14.48
C SER A 99 1.79 -7.62 -15.32
N GLU A 100 2.20 -6.48 -14.75
CA GLU A 100 2.28 -5.23 -15.51
C GLU A 100 3.36 -5.26 -16.59
N ALA A 101 4.52 -5.85 -16.32
CA ALA A 101 5.60 -5.97 -17.28
C ALA A 101 5.18 -6.82 -18.50
N ILE A 102 4.54 -7.97 -18.27
CA ILE A 102 4.07 -8.85 -19.33
C ILE A 102 2.88 -8.22 -20.07
N ALA A 103 1.94 -7.57 -19.34
CA ALA A 103 0.82 -6.86 -19.96
C ALA A 103 1.31 -5.74 -20.89
N THR A 104 2.29 -4.97 -20.46
CA THR A 104 2.93 -3.91 -21.26
C THR A 104 3.60 -4.49 -22.52
N LYS A 105 4.30 -5.62 -22.39
CA LYS A 105 4.90 -6.32 -23.53
C LYS A 105 3.84 -6.80 -24.52
N ILE A 106 2.75 -7.40 -24.04
CA ILE A 106 1.62 -7.83 -24.90
C ILE A 106 1.02 -6.63 -25.63
N ALA A 107 0.77 -5.52 -24.94
CA ALA A 107 0.24 -4.30 -25.55
C ALA A 107 1.16 -3.77 -26.65
N LEU A 108 2.48 -3.82 -26.44
CA LEU A 108 3.49 -3.41 -27.42
C LEU A 108 3.52 -4.36 -28.65
N GLU A 109 3.47 -5.67 -28.43
CA GLU A 109 3.44 -6.66 -29.52
C GLU A 109 2.17 -6.55 -30.39
N LEU A 110 1.04 -6.13 -29.79
CA LEU A 110 -0.24 -5.91 -30.44
C LEU A 110 -0.51 -4.44 -30.83
N ALA A 111 0.50 -3.58 -30.80
CA ALA A 111 0.34 -2.15 -31.12
C ALA A 111 -0.24 -1.96 -32.54
N SER A 112 0.24 -2.72 -33.54
CA SER A 112 -0.29 -2.68 -34.91
C SER A 112 -1.75 -3.12 -35.02
N GLU A 113 -2.28 -3.83 -34.00
CA GLU A 113 -3.68 -4.22 -33.92
C GLU A 113 -4.51 -3.21 -33.09
N GLY A 114 -3.89 -2.11 -32.66
CA GLY A 114 -4.52 -1.01 -31.95
C GLY A 114 -4.56 -1.17 -30.42
N ALA A 115 -3.76 -2.07 -29.83
CA ALA A 115 -3.73 -2.27 -28.39
C ALA A 115 -3.23 -1.02 -27.61
N LEU A 116 -2.40 -0.18 -28.25
CA LEU A 116 -1.89 1.08 -27.69
C LEU A 116 -2.53 2.33 -28.29
N LYS A 117 -3.56 2.18 -29.14
CA LYS A 117 -4.15 3.32 -29.83
C LYS A 117 -4.76 4.32 -28.84
N GLY A 118 -4.26 5.56 -28.88
CA GLY A 118 -4.69 6.65 -28.01
C GLY A 118 -4.25 6.51 -26.56
N THR A 119 -3.23 5.67 -26.28
CA THR A 119 -2.72 5.45 -24.91
C THR A 119 -1.21 5.65 -24.80
N ILE A 120 -0.78 6.11 -23.65
CA ILE A 120 0.58 6.00 -23.13
C ILE A 120 0.49 5.16 -21.86
N ILE A 121 1.15 4.02 -21.82
CA ILE A 121 1.31 3.24 -20.58
C ILE A 121 2.65 3.65 -19.95
N ARG A 122 2.61 4.06 -18.71
CA ARG A 122 3.81 4.32 -17.90
C ARG A 122 3.76 3.45 -16.66
N ALA A 123 4.73 2.59 -16.50
CA ALA A 123 4.77 1.64 -15.40
C ALA A 123 5.95 1.93 -14.47
N TYR A 124 5.71 1.72 -13.20
CA TYR A 124 6.65 1.88 -12.11
C TYR A 124 6.71 0.59 -11.31
N ALA A 125 7.89 -0.03 -11.26
CA ALA A 125 8.19 -1.04 -10.27
C ALA A 125 8.96 -0.34 -9.14
N THR A 126 8.25 0.06 -8.10
CA THR A 126 8.73 0.94 -7.04
C THR A 126 9.65 0.21 -6.06
N ALA A 127 10.38 0.95 -5.28
CA ALA A 127 11.29 0.44 -4.26
C ALA A 127 10.91 0.99 -2.89
N VAL A 128 11.13 0.18 -1.84
CA VAL A 128 10.98 0.58 -0.43
C VAL A 128 9.52 0.80 -0.01
N GLU A 129 8.57 0.08 -0.61
CA GLU A 129 7.16 0.15 -0.18
C GLU A 129 7.00 -0.41 1.23
N GLU A 130 7.52 -1.58 1.49
CA GLU A 130 7.37 -2.33 2.74
C GLU A 130 7.86 -1.58 4.00
N ASP A 131 8.84 -0.70 3.82
CA ASP A 131 9.39 0.12 4.90
C ASP A 131 8.85 1.56 4.90
N ASN A 132 8.48 2.11 3.75
CA ASN A 132 8.17 3.53 3.57
C ASN A 132 6.89 3.79 2.76
N ASP A 133 5.98 2.82 2.66
CA ASP A 133 4.68 2.92 1.97
C ASP A 133 4.81 3.58 0.56
N GLY A 134 3.91 4.47 0.22
CA GLY A 134 3.87 5.17 -1.07
C GLY A 134 4.98 6.19 -1.34
N ALA A 135 6.16 6.08 -0.71
CA ALA A 135 7.24 7.06 -0.93
C ALA A 135 7.81 7.03 -2.35
N GLY A 136 7.82 5.87 -3.02
CA GLY A 136 8.19 5.75 -4.42
C GLY A 136 7.28 6.59 -5.34
N PRO A 137 5.96 6.35 -5.36
CA PRO A 137 5.01 7.20 -6.07
C PRO A 137 5.03 8.66 -5.62
N MET A 138 5.19 8.93 -4.33
CA MET A 138 5.30 10.31 -3.82
C MET A 138 6.52 11.02 -4.42
N PHE A 139 7.66 10.35 -4.59
CA PHE A 139 8.80 10.90 -5.30
C PHE A 139 8.44 11.26 -6.75
N VAL A 140 7.72 10.38 -7.45
CA VAL A 140 7.22 10.66 -8.80
C VAL A 140 6.34 11.92 -8.81
N MET A 141 5.36 12.00 -7.91
CA MET A 141 4.42 13.11 -7.82
C MET A 141 5.09 14.44 -7.44
N GLN A 142 6.11 14.42 -6.57
CA GLN A 142 6.71 15.64 -6.03
C GLN A 142 7.99 16.07 -6.75
N LYS A 143 8.70 15.16 -7.42
CA LYS A 143 10.00 15.44 -8.03
C LYS A 143 10.00 15.22 -9.55
N VAL A 144 9.36 14.16 -10.03
CA VAL A 144 9.38 13.83 -11.46
C VAL A 144 8.34 14.64 -12.23
N LEU A 145 7.07 14.60 -11.81
CA LEU A 145 5.98 15.26 -12.52
C LEU A 145 6.03 16.79 -12.51
N PRO A 146 6.49 17.50 -11.47
CA PRO A 146 6.57 18.98 -11.54
C PRO A 146 7.43 19.54 -12.66
N GLY A 147 8.36 18.74 -13.19
CA GLY A 147 9.18 19.11 -14.34
C GLY A 147 8.83 18.38 -15.64
N ALA A 148 7.82 17.52 -15.60
CA ALA A 148 7.43 16.69 -16.74
C ALA A 148 6.48 17.42 -17.69
N GLU A 149 6.45 16.92 -18.93
CA GLU A 149 5.47 17.36 -19.91
C GLU A 149 4.05 17.02 -19.43
N PRO A 150 3.05 17.87 -19.69
CA PRO A 150 1.67 17.66 -19.23
C PRO A 150 1.04 16.35 -19.70
N GLU A 151 1.47 15.80 -20.83
CA GLU A 151 1.05 14.51 -21.38
C GLU A 151 1.45 13.32 -20.51
N LEU A 152 2.40 13.48 -19.59
CA LEU A 152 2.83 12.41 -18.67
C LEU A 152 2.05 12.39 -17.34
N ILE A 153 1.19 13.39 -17.08
CA ILE A 153 0.31 13.37 -15.91
C ILE A 153 -0.73 12.28 -16.08
N PRO A 154 -0.94 11.36 -15.09
CA PRO A 154 -1.84 10.23 -15.26
C PRO A 154 -3.32 10.62 -15.41
N ASP A 155 -4.03 9.94 -16.29
CA ASP A 155 -5.50 9.91 -16.35
C ASP A 155 -6.06 8.84 -15.41
N VAL A 156 -5.30 7.77 -15.16
CA VAL A 156 -5.64 6.69 -14.22
C VAL A 156 -4.38 6.02 -13.70
N VAL A 157 -4.43 5.52 -12.47
CA VAL A 157 -3.41 4.65 -11.90
C VAL A 157 -4.03 3.30 -11.55
N ILE A 158 -3.38 2.22 -11.93
CA ILE A 158 -3.73 0.85 -11.56
C ILE A 158 -2.61 0.32 -10.68
N LEU A 159 -2.96 0.05 -9.42
CA LEU A 159 -2.06 -0.55 -8.45
C LEU A 159 -2.11 -2.06 -8.61
N THR A 160 -0.97 -2.70 -8.79
CA THR A 160 -0.91 -4.15 -9.06
C THR A 160 -0.74 -5.00 -7.79
N GLU A 161 -0.93 -4.37 -6.62
CA GLU A 161 -1.02 -5.03 -5.32
C GLU A 161 -2.10 -6.10 -5.28
N GLY A 162 -1.89 -7.15 -4.46
CA GLY A 162 -2.85 -8.22 -4.29
C GLY A 162 -4.23 -7.72 -3.90
N THR A 163 -5.25 -8.09 -4.67
CA THR A 163 -6.64 -7.70 -4.45
C THR A 163 -7.55 -8.89 -4.13
N GLY A 164 -6.94 -10.00 -3.72
CA GLY A 164 -7.66 -11.18 -3.26
C GLY A 164 -8.00 -11.12 -1.78
N ASP A 165 -9.17 -11.64 -1.43
CA ASP A 165 -9.65 -11.79 -0.06
C ASP A 165 -10.02 -13.26 0.20
N ALA A 166 -9.59 -13.80 1.34
CA ALA A 166 -9.79 -15.21 1.71
C ALA A 166 -11.25 -15.67 1.72
N GLN A 167 -12.20 -14.77 1.92
CA GLN A 167 -13.63 -15.07 1.98
C GLN A 167 -14.38 -14.64 0.72
N LYS A 168 -13.98 -13.50 0.14
CA LYS A 168 -14.68 -12.88 -0.97
C LYS A 168 -14.14 -13.31 -2.35
N GLY A 169 -12.93 -13.86 -2.38
CA GLY A 169 -12.27 -14.36 -3.60
C GLY A 169 -11.17 -13.45 -4.15
N ALA A 170 -10.48 -13.96 -5.15
CA ALA A 170 -9.34 -13.31 -5.82
C ALA A 170 -9.77 -12.21 -6.79
N LEU A 171 -8.81 -11.38 -7.20
CA LEU A 171 -8.92 -10.38 -8.27
C LEU A 171 -10.08 -9.39 -8.11
N GLY A 172 -10.21 -8.76 -6.93
CA GLY A 172 -11.14 -7.65 -6.73
C GLY A 172 -10.69 -6.37 -7.43
N ILE A 173 -11.62 -5.48 -7.72
CA ILE A 173 -11.35 -4.10 -8.15
C ILE A 173 -11.37 -3.23 -6.89
N TYR A 174 -10.21 -2.85 -6.38
CA TYR A 174 -10.10 -2.12 -5.12
C TYR A 174 -10.00 -0.62 -5.39
N ARG A 175 -11.08 0.11 -5.12
CA ARG A 175 -11.23 1.53 -5.45
C ARG A 175 -10.83 2.50 -4.34
N GLY A 176 -10.11 2.03 -3.32
CA GLY A 176 -9.65 2.90 -2.24
C GLY A 176 -8.91 2.17 -1.13
N GLN A 177 -8.23 2.97 -0.31
CA GLN A 177 -7.51 2.49 0.88
C GLN A 177 -7.37 3.60 1.92
N ARG A 178 -7.16 3.20 3.18
CA ARG A 178 -6.84 4.13 4.26
C ARG A 178 -5.41 4.63 4.13
N GLY A 179 -5.18 5.88 4.54
CA GLY A 179 -3.85 6.41 4.72
C GLY A 179 -3.15 5.85 5.95
N ARG A 180 -1.85 6.10 6.03
CA ARG A 180 -1.01 5.74 7.17
C ARG A 180 -0.19 6.93 7.61
N MET A 181 -0.04 7.12 8.91
CA MET A 181 0.98 8.00 9.48
C MET A 181 1.54 7.43 10.77
N GLN A 182 2.73 7.88 11.14
CA GLN A 182 3.28 7.68 12.45
C GLN A 182 3.24 8.99 13.24
N ILE A 183 2.88 8.91 14.51
CA ILE A 183 2.98 10.01 15.45
C ILE A 183 3.97 9.59 16.52
N GLU A 184 5.05 10.34 16.66
CA GLU A 184 6.05 10.13 17.71
C GLU A 184 5.78 11.08 18.87
N LEU A 185 5.70 10.51 20.07
CA LEU A 185 5.61 11.26 21.31
C LEU A 185 6.84 10.95 22.15
N THR A 186 7.60 11.99 22.49
CA THR A 186 8.77 11.93 23.37
C THR A 186 8.49 12.66 24.66
N VAL A 187 8.73 11.99 25.77
CA VAL A 187 8.66 12.55 27.11
C VAL A 187 10.06 12.55 27.73
N THR A 188 10.60 13.73 28.01
CA THR A 188 11.91 13.90 28.65
C THR A 188 11.71 14.35 30.08
N GLY A 189 12.28 13.59 31.01
CA GLY A 189 12.20 13.80 32.42
C GLY A 189 13.54 14.20 33.06
N ARG A 190 13.76 13.71 34.25
CA ARG A 190 15.01 13.91 34.99
C ARG A 190 15.36 12.65 35.77
N SER A 191 16.52 12.08 35.45
CA SER A 191 17.05 10.90 36.13
C SER A 191 17.44 11.19 37.58
N CYS A 192 17.33 10.16 38.40
CA CYS A 192 17.88 10.11 39.73
C CYS A 192 18.05 8.66 40.21
N HIS A 193 18.62 8.45 41.37
CA HIS A 193 18.74 7.12 41.97
C HIS A 193 17.34 6.55 42.29
N GLY A 194 17.05 5.31 41.90
CA GLY A 194 15.74 4.70 42.08
C GLY A 194 15.23 4.57 43.49
N SER A 195 16.13 4.66 44.50
CA SER A 195 15.74 4.72 45.91
C SER A 195 15.27 6.10 46.39
N MET A 196 15.44 7.14 45.55
CA MET A 196 15.04 8.53 45.84
C MET A 196 14.20 9.11 44.68
N PRO A 197 13.09 8.45 44.27
CA PRO A 197 12.35 8.82 43.06
C PRO A 197 11.75 10.24 43.13
N TRP A 198 11.59 10.83 44.32
CA TRP A 198 11.13 12.22 44.50
C TRP A 198 12.13 13.28 44.01
N GLU A 199 13.38 12.91 43.75
CA GLU A 199 14.40 13.81 43.19
C GLU A 199 14.36 13.84 41.65
N GLY A 200 13.66 12.87 41.05
CA GLY A 200 13.52 12.74 39.61
C GLY A 200 12.18 13.23 39.06
N LEU A 201 12.03 13.10 37.75
CA LEU A 201 10.76 13.21 37.03
C LEU A 201 10.69 12.03 36.06
N ASN A 202 9.82 11.07 36.34
CA ASN A 202 9.80 9.78 35.64
C ASN A 202 8.98 9.84 34.33
N PRO A 203 9.61 9.90 33.15
CA PRO A 203 8.90 9.97 31.87
C PRO A 203 8.13 8.69 31.54
N LEU A 204 8.55 7.52 32.04
CA LEU A 204 7.86 6.24 31.79
C LEU A 204 6.50 6.18 32.51
N GLU A 205 6.41 6.66 33.74
CA GLU A 205 5.15 6.66 34.52
C GLU A 205 4.11 7.58 33.85
N PHE A 206 4.52 8.80 33.44
CA PHE A 206 3.64 9.69 32.68
C PHE A 206 3.30 9.12 31.29
N GLY A 207 4.28 8.54 30.59
CA GLY A 207 4.09 7.92 29.29
C GLY A 207 3.10 6.76 29.30
N SER A 208 3.12 5.92 30.34
CA SER A 208 2.17 4.82 30.49
C SER A 208 0.72 5.32 30.63
N ALA A 209 0.51 6.41 31.37
CA ALA A 209 -0.80 7.05 31.49
C ALA A 209 -1.29 7.64 30.17
N ILE A 210 -0.39 8.25 29.38
CA ILE A 210 -0.69 8.79 28.05
C ILE A 210 -1.12 7.67 27.09
N ILE A 211 -0.41 6.52 27.05
CA ILE A 211 -0.79 5.37 26.22
C ILE A 211 -2.17 4.86 26.63
N SER A 212 -2.42 4.71 27.93
CA SER A 212 -3.70 4.20 28.45
C SER A 212 -4.86 5.11 28.06
N GLU A 213 -4.69 6.43 28.16
CA GLU A 213 -5.68 7.40 27.73
C GLU A 213 -5.90 7.36 26.21
N ALA A 214 -4.80 7.31 25.43
CA ALA A 214 -4.88 7.20 23.98
C ALA A 214 -5.65 5.94 23.54
N ALA A 215 -5.40 4.79 24.17
CA ALA A 215 -6.12 3.56 23.90
C ALA A 215 -7.61 3.68 24.25
N ALA A 216 -7.95 4.23 25.42
CA ALA A 216 -9.35 4.43 25.83
C ALA A 216 -10.12 5.36 24.89
N LYS A 217 -9.49 6.43 24.41
CA LYS A 217 -10.10 7.32 23.38
C LYS A 217 -10.32 6.60 22.05
N TYR A 218 -9.38 5.76 21.62
CA TYR A 218 -9.55 4.94 20.43
C TYR A 218 -10.73 3.95 20.59
N ASP A 219 -10.80 3.27 21.72
CA ASP A 219 -11.91 2.32 21.99
C ASP A 219 -13.28 3.03 21.97
N ALA A 220 -13.34 4.26 22.46
CA ALA A 220 -14.53 5.12 22.44
C ALA A 220 -14.79 5.79 21.08
N ARG A 221 -13.89 5.65 20.08
CA ARG A 221 -13.92 6.38 18.79
C ARG A 221 -13.88 7.90 18.93
N ASP A 222 -13.38 8.41 20.04
CA ASP A 222 -13.29 9.85 20.30
C ASP A 222 -12.17 10.47 19.43
N GLY A 223 -12.58 11.36 18.51
CA GLY A 223 -11.69 12.00 17.52
C GLY A 223 -11.42 11.18 16.24
N PHE A 224 -12.19 10.11 16.00
CA PHE A 224 -12.05 9.30 14.76
C PHE A 224 -13.28 9.46 13.89
N LEU A 225 -13.04 9.71 12.59
CA LEU A 225 -14.09 9.68 11.58
C LEU A 225 -14.41 8.23 11.17
N ASP A 226 -15.62 8.03 10.69
CA ASP A 226 -16.09 6.76 10.12
C ASP A 226 -16.61 7.03 8.71
N ASP A 227 -15.86 6.58 7.72
CA ASP A 227 -16.23 6.66 6.32
C ASP A 227 -17.06 5.43 5.93
N ALA A 228 -18.15 5.64 5.17
CA ALA A 228 -19.05 4.55 4.81
C ALA A 228 -18.37 3.45 3.97
N PHE A 229 -17.33 3.78 3.22
CA PHE A 229 -16.60 2.83 2.38
C PHE A 229 -15.31 2.34 3.05
N LEU A 230 -14.44 3.23 3.52
CA LEU A 230 -13.15 2.85 4.11
C LEU A 230 -13.23 2.47 5.59
N GLY A 231 -14.37 2.73 6.24
CA GLY A 231 -14.53 2.53 7.68
C GLY A 231 -13.81 3.60 8.50
N HIS A 232 -13.67 3.35 9.79
CA HIS A 232 -13.05 4.29 10.72
C HIS A 232 -11.52 4.29 10.66
N GLY A 233 -10.92 5.41 11.02
CA GLY A 233 -9.48 5.49 11.28
C GLY A 233 -9.07 4.64 12.50
N THR A 234 -7.80 4.27 12.60
CA THR A 234 -7.28 3.46 13.72
C THR A 234 -6.04 4.09 14.34
N ARG A 235 -5.76 3.76 15.60
CA ARG A 235 -4.53 4.14 16.28
C ARG A 235 -4.10 3.05 17.25
N THR A 236 -2.80 2.70 17.20
CA THR A 236 -2.18 1.79 18.17
C THR A 236 -0.78 2.23 18.51
N ALA A 237 -0.34 2.05 19.76
CA ALA A 237 1.06 2.20 20.12
C ALA A 237 1.82 0.99 19.53
N SER A 238 2.71 1.24 18.57
CA SER A 238 3.37 0.20 17.79
C SER A 238 4.85 0.01 18.13
N TRP A 239 5.48 1.02 18.76
CA TRP A 239 6.87 0.98 19.13
C TRP A 239 7.13 1.89 20.31
N ALA A 240 8.07 1.51 21.20
CA ALA A 240 8.51 2.35 22.31
C ALA A 240 10.00 2.13 22.60
N ASN A 241 10.65 3.18 23.10
CA ASN A 241 12.02 3.15 23.57
C ASN A 241 12.15 3.85 24.93
N LEU A 242 13.02 3.33 25.78
CA LEU A 242 13.33 3.91 27.10
C LEU A 242 14.84 4.13 27.21
N GLU A 243 15.22 5.36 27.51
CA GLU A 243 16.59 5.71 27.87
C GLU A 243 16.69 5.82 29.39
N THR A 244 17.59 5.03 29.98
CA THR A 244 17.82 5.00 31.42
C THR A 244 19.29 4.74 31.72
N PRO A 245 19.90 5.38 32.73
CA PRO A 245 21.26 5.08 33.14
C PRO A 245 21.44 3.65 33.70
N SER A 246 20.38 3.09 34.29
CA SER A 246 20.33 1.71 34.78
C SER A 246 18.91 1.30 35.10
N ASP A 247 18.68 0.01 35.37
CA ASP A 247 17.41 -0.57 35.85
C ASP A 247 17.06 -0.14 37.29
N CYS A 248 18.03 0.44 38.01
CA CYS A 248 17.88 0.99 39.37
C CYS A 248 17.78 2.53 39.40
N ALA A 249 17.50 3.17 38.28
CA ALA A 249 17.38 4.62 38.17
C ALA A 249 15.99 5.05 37.67
N VAL A 250 15.57 6.26 37.98
CA VAL A 250 14.51 6.95 37.26
C VAL A 250 15.03 7.23 35.86
N PRO A 251 14.31 6.86 34.77
CA PRO A 251 14.77 7.08 33.39
C PRO A 251 14.82 8.55 33.01
N ASP A 252 15.59 8.86 31.96
CA ASP A 252 15.75 10.22 31.44
C ASP A 252 14.71 10.54 30.38
N ARG A 253 14.44 9.58 29.48
CA ARG A 253 13.63 9.81 28.31
C ARG A 253 12.84 8.56 27.93
N TRP A 254 11.62 8.76 27.48
CA TRP A 254 10.77 7.73 26.95
C TRP A 254 10.13 8.23 25.66
N THR A 255 10.13 7.38 24.63
CA THR A 255 9.54 7.69 23.32
C THR A 255 8.59 6.57 22.92
N VAL A 256 7.44 6.93 22.36
CA VAL A 256 6.48 5.99 21.76
C VAL A 256 6.11 6.46 20.36
N ARG A 257 5.87 5.49 19.47
CA ARG A 257 5.26 5.75 18.16
C ARG A 257 3.87 5.12 18.11
N PHE A 258 2.94 5.89 17.58
CA PHE A 258 1.60 5.43 17.26
C PHE A 258 1.48 5.22 15.77
N ASP A 259 1.11 4.00 15.34
CA ASP A 259 0.59 3.75 13.99
C ASP A 259 -0.84 4.31 13.94
N ARG A 260 -1.08 5.22 13.03
CA ARG A 260 -2.36 5.89 12.82
C ARG A 260 -2.81 5.68 11.38
N ARG A 261 -3.94 4.97 11.20
CA ARG A 261 -4.57 4.84 9.89
C ARG A 261 -5.63 5.92 9.73
N LEU A 262 -5.54 6.66 8.63
CA LEU A 262 -6.41 7.79 8.32
C LEU A 262 -7.50 7.35 7.34
N THR A 263 -8.76 7.56 7.68
CA THR A 263 -9.85 7.46 6.70
C THR A 263 -10.02 8.78 5.93
N VAL A 264 -10.82 8.78 4.88
CA VAL A 264 -11.06 10.01 4.10
C VAL A 264 -11.69 11.08 4.98
N GLY A 265 -11.16 12.31 4.90
CA GLY A 265 -11.58 13.45 5.72
C GLY A 265 -10.79 13.65 7.01
N GLU A 266 -10.05 12.65 7.48
CA GLU A 266 -9.10 12.83 8.59
C GLU A 266 -7.82 13.50 8.08
N THR A 267 -7.22 14.37 8.89
CA THR A 267 -6.00 15.11 8.54
C THR A 267 -4.87 14.78 9.50
N PRO A 268 -3.61 14.79 9.02
CA PRO A 268 -2.43 14.59 9.88
C PRO A 268 -2.36 15.58 11.03
N ASP A 269 -2.65 16.86 10.78
CA ASP A 269 -2.63 17.91 11.79
C ASP A 269 -3.62 17.65 12.92
N GLN A 270 -4.83 17.18 12.60
CA GLN A 270 -5.82 16.83 13.60
C GLN A 270 -5.35 15.62 14.41
N ALA A 271 -4.81 14.59 13.75
CA ALA A 271 -4.31 13.38 14.41
C ALA A 271 -3.15 13.69 15.40
N VAL A 272 -2.25 14.60 15.05
CA VAL A 272 -1.19 15.09 15.96
C VAL A 272 -1.81 15.85 17.14
N LYS A 273 -2.74 16.78 16.89
CA LYS A 273 -3.43 17.55 17.94
C LYS A 273 -4.21 16.66 18.90
N ASP A 274 -4.78 15.56 18.43
CA ASP A 274 -5.48 14.60 19.29
C ASP A 274 -4.54 13.99 20.34
N ILE A 275 -3.29 13.73 19.99
CA ILE A 275 -2.27 13.28 20.94
C ILE A 275 -1.81 14.43 21.84
N GLU A 276 -1.52 15.61 21.29
CA GLU A 276 -1.10 16.78 22.06
C GLU A 276 -2.11 17.21 23.15
N ASN A 277 -3.40 17.01 22.85
CA ASN A 277 -4.51 17.41 23.71
C ASN A 277 -4.88 16.36 24.77
N LEU A 278 -4.21 15.21 24.84
CA LEU A 278 -4.44 14.24 25.90
C LEU A 278 -4.18 14.87 27.28
N ASP A 279 -5.01 14.54 28.24
CA ASP A 279 -4.86 15.04 29.63
C ASP A 279 -3.55 14.54 30.25
N GLY A 280 -3.12 13.34 29.90
CA GLY A 280 -1.82 12.81 30.30
C GLY A 280 -0.64 13.66 29.79
N VAL A 281 -0.72 14.19 28.56
CA VAL A 281 0.28 15.12 28.01
C VAL A 281 0.30 16.44 28.80
N LYS A 282 -0.87 17.02 29.07
CA LYS A 282 -1.01 18.26 29.83
C LYS A 282 -0.43 18.07 31.25
N LYS A 283 -0.80 16.99 31.93
CA LYS A 283 -0.30 16.68 33.30
C LYS A 283 1.23 16.47 33.32
N ALA A 284 1.79 15.82 32.31
CA ALA A 284 3.23 15.66 32.21
C ALA A 284 3.94 17.02 32.08
N ARG A 285 3.44 17.91 31.21
CA ARG A 285 3.96 19.29 31.08
C ARG A 285 3.81 20.09 32.36
N GLU A 286 2.67 20.02 33.03
CA GLU A 286 2.42 20.68 34.33
C GLU A 286 3.34 20.18 35.45
N ALA A 287 3.72 18.91 35.43
CA ALA A 287 4.68 18.32 36.35
C ALA A 287 6.15 18.70 36.02
N GLY A 288 6.40 19.42 34.94
CA GLY A 288 7.71 19.90 34.52
C GLY A 288 8.49 19.00 33.56
N LEU A 289 7.85 17.96 33.02
CA LEU A 289 8.45 17.18 31.92
C LEU A 289 8.34 17.93 30.60
N GLN A 290 9.32 17.71 29.73
CA GLN A 290 9.23 18.18 28.35
C GLN A 290 8.49 17.11 27.53
N VAL A 291 7.46 17.52 26.78
CA VAL A 291 6.68 16.63 25.93
C VAL A 291 6.63 17.19 24.53
N GLU A 292 7.18 16.43 23.59
CA GLU A 292 7.20 16.72 22.16
C GLU A 292 6.32 15.71 21.43
N VAL A 293 5.50 16.19 20.51
CA VAL A 293 4.69 15.36 19.60
C VAL A 293 5.04 15.77 18.17
N SER A 294 5.43 14.81 17.34
CA SER A 294 5.89 15.08 15.98
C SER A 294 5.53 13.95 15.03
N ILE A 295 5.71 14.19 13.75
CA ILE A 295 5.69 13.14 12.71
C ILE A 295 7.15 12.76 12.44
N PRO A 296 7.56 11.51 12.70
CA PRO A 296 8.93 11.09 12.43
C PRO A 296 9.22 11.10 10.93
N ARG A 297 10.48 11.20 10.57
CA ARG A 297 10.94 11.15 9.18
C ARG A 297 11.54 9.78 8.89
N TYR A 298 11.40 9.34 7.62
CA TYR A 298 12.13 8.18 7.13
C TYR A 298 13.55 8.61 6.74
N GLU A 299 14.56 7.99 7.33
CA GLU A 299 15.95 8.43 7.19
C GLU A 299 16.84 7.39 6.48
N GLU A 300 16.32 6.17 6.27
CA GLU A 300 17.09 5.12 5.59
C GLU A 300 17.25 5.45 4.09
N PRO A 301 18.45 5.27 3.52
CA PRO A 301 18.66 5.48 2.09
C PRO A 301 18.03 4.37 1.27
N THR A 302 17.58 4.71 0.06
CA THR A 302 17.22 3.69 -0.93
C THR A 302 18.47 2.94 -1.41
N TRP A 303 18.28 1.87 -2.16
CA TRP A 303 19.40 1.10 -2.72
C TRP A 303 20.32 1.89 -3.67
N THR A 304 19.84 3.00 -4.25
CA THR A 304 20.64 3.93 -5.05
C THR A 304 21.46 4.90 -4.19
N GLY A 305 21.23 4.95 -2.88
CA GLY A 305 21.80 5.92 -1.96
C GLY A 305 21.00 7.23 -1.85
N TYR A 306 19.85 7.33 -2.52
CA TYR A 306 18.96 8.48 -2.36
C TYR A 306 18.42 8.52 -0.92
N GLN A 307 18.36 9.73 -0.34
CA GLN A 307 17.83 9.97 1.00
C GLN A 307 16.40 10.52 0.91
N PRO A 308 15.37 9.72 1.11
CA PRO A 308 13.99 10.18 0.99
C PRO A 308 13.66 11.31 1.96
N GLY A 309 14.04 11.14 3.23
CA GLY A 309 13.87 12.14 4.28
C GLY A 309 12.43 12.65 4.39
N ASN A 310 11.44 11.92 3.89
CA ASN A 310 10.05 12.31 3.92
C ASN A 310 9.43 12.11 5.30
N PRO A 311 8.45 12.94 5.71
CA PRO A 311 7.67 12.66 6.90
C PRO A 311 6.87 11.37 6.72
N GLN A 312 6.72 10.60 7.79
CA GLN A 312 5.95 9.34 7.80
C GLN A 312 4.45 9.65 7.84
N VAL A 313 3.95 10.21 6.74
CA VAL A 313 2.53 10.55 6.58
C VAL A 313 2.10 10.40 5.12
N TYR A 314 1.06 9.62 4.91
CA TYR A 314 0.49 9.27 3.62
C TYR A 314 -1.02 9.31 3.70
N MET A 315 -1.67 9.94 2.71
CA MET A 315 -3.12 10.14 2.74
C MET A 315 -3.88 8.97 2.12
N GLY A 316 -5.00 8.62 2.73
CA GLY A 316 -5.96 7.69 2.13
C GLY A 316 -6.64 8.31 0.90
N TRP A 317 -7.14 7.44 0.05
CA TRP A 317 -7.85 7.84 -1.16
C TRP A 317 -9.03 6.89 -1.44
N ALA A 318 -10.00 7.39 -2.20
CA ALA A 318 -11.10 6.58 -2.69
C ALA A 318 -11.63 7.17 -4.00
N THR A 319 -11.60 6.37 -5.07
CA THR A 319 -12.27 6.71 -6.32
C THR A 319 -13.77 6.40 -6.19
N PRO A 320 -14.67 7.32 -6.55
CA PRO A 320 -16.12 7.06 -6.53
C PRO A 320 -16.48 5.83 -7.36
N GLU A 321 -17.42 5.02 -6.89
CA GLU A 321 -17.80 3.79 -7.59
C GLU A 321 -18.40 4.05 -8.97
N GLU A 322 -19.14 5.15 -9.10
CA GLU A 322 -19.72 5.61 -10.37
C GLU A 322 -18.72 6.26 -11.32
N HIS A 323 -17.46 6.47 -10.91
CA HIS A 323 -16.43 7.05 -11.76
C HIS A 323 -16.17 6.17 -12.99
N ASN A 324 -16.02 6.78 -14.16
CA ASN A 324 -15.80 6.07 -15.43
C ASN A 324 -14.66 5.04 -15.37
N VAL A 325 -13.59 5.33 -14.66
CA VAL A 325 -12.45 4.41 -14.47
C VAL A 325 -12.89 3.10 -13.81
N ILE A 326 -13.70 3.16 -12.75
CA ILE A 326 -14.20 1.98 -12.05
C ILE A 326 -15.19 1.21 -12.91
N GLN A 327 -16.11 1.91 -13.59
CA GLN A 327 -17.07 1.28 -14.49
C GLN A 327 -16.37 0.60 -15.68
N THR A 328 -15.29 1.21 -16.21
CA THR A 328 -14.46 0.61 -17.25
C THR A 328 -13.74 -0.65 -16.70
N ALA A 329 -13.23 -0.61 -15.47
CA ALA A 329 -12.60 -1.77 -14.86
C ALA A 329 -13.58 -2.95 -14.71
N VAL A 330 -14.81 -2.70 -14.25
CA VAL A 330 -15.87 -3.72 -14.18
C VAL A 330 -16.18 -4.29 -15.57
N ASN A 331 -16.34 -3.42 -16.57
CA ASN A 331 -16.58 -3.85 -17.95
C ASN A 331 -15.45 -4.74 -18.51
N VAL A 332 -14.19 -4.37 -18.27
CA VAL A 332 -13.04 -5.19 -18.70
C VAL A 332 -13.01 -6.51 -17.94
N TYR A 333 -13.33 -6.53 -16.65
CA TYR A 333 -13.44 -7.77 -15.88
C TYR A 333 -14.47 -8.72 -16.50
N ASP A 334 -15.66 -8.23 -16.80
CA ASP A 334 -16.77 -9.02 -17.36
C ASP A 334 -16.44 -9.59 -18.73
N ARG A 335 -15.65 -8.87 -19.53
CA ARG A 335 -15.27 -9.29 -20.90
C ARG A 335 -14.02 -10.15 -20.96
N VAL A 336 -13.09 -10.00 -20.04
CA VAL A 336 -11.77 -10.61 -20.09
C VAL A 336 -11.55 -11.66 -18.98
N VAL A 337 -11.95 -11.36 -17.76
CA VAL A 337 -11.71 -12.24 -16.60
C VAL A 337 -12.84 -13.28 -16.48
N SER A 338 -14.06 -12.81 -16.38
CA SER A 338 -15.25 -13.65 -16.14
C SER A 338 -15.41 -14.83 -17.13
N PRO A 339 -15.25 -14.66 -18.46
CA PRO A 339 -15.40 -15.77 -19.41
C PRO A 339 -14.33 -16.85 -19.29
N ASN A 340 -13.18 -16.53 -18.71
CA ASN A 340 -12.03 -17.43 -18.56
C ASN A 340 -11.99 -18.17 -17.22
N ILE A 341 -13.01 -18.00 -16.38
CA ILE A 341 -13.18 -18.74 -15.15
C ILE A 341 -14.08 -19.94 -15.42
N ASN A 342 -13.50 -21.16 -15.35
CA ASN A 342 -14.20 -22.41 -15.51
C ASN A 342 -14.71 -22.86 -14.16
N GLY A 343 -15.95 -23.01 -13.95
CA GLY A 343 -16.47 -23.47 -12.66
C GLY A 343 -17.99 -23.47 -12.63
N SER A 344 -18.56 -24.30 -11.80
CA SER A 344 -20.00 -24.38 -11.61
C SER A 344 -20.41 -23.73 -10.30
N PRO A 345 -21.38 -22.90 -10.36
CA PRO A 345 -21.82 -22.06 -11.48
C PRO A 345 -21.06 -20.73 -11.54
N GLU A 346 -20.24 -20.35 -10.55
CA GLU A 346 -19.72 -18.98 -10.39
C GLU A 346 -18.30 -18.87 -9.83
N THR A 347 -17.68 -19.98 -9.38
CA THR A 347 -16.37 -19.97 -8.72
C THR A 347 -15.47 -21.10 -9.20
N GLU A 348 -14.17 -20.85 -9.20
CA GLU A 348 -13.11 -21.85 -9.36
C GLU A 348 -12.01 -21.54 -8.34
N GLY A 349 -11.99 -22.27 -7.22
CA GLY A 349 -11.16 -21.93 -6.07
C GLY A 349 -11.48 -20.53 -5.55
N ALA A 350 -10.48 -19.67 -5.45
CA ALA A 350 -10.64 -18.27 -5.08
C ALA A 350 -11.20 -17.37 -6.20
N LEU A 351 -11.14 -17.81 -7.48
CA LEU A 351 -11.62 -17.00 -8.60
C LEU A 351 -13.14 -16.84 -8.61
N ARG A 352 -13.63 -15.68 -9.01
CA ARG A 352 -15.07 -15.33 -9.07
C ARG A 352 -15.40 -14.78 -10.45
N LYS A 353 -16.53 -15.24 -11.05
CA LYS A 353 -17.03 -14.72 -12.34
C LYS A 353 -17.53 -13.28 -12.22
N GLN A 354 -18.14 -12.95 -11.10
CA GLN A 354 -18.63 -11.59 -10.86
C GLN A 354 -17.50 -10.67 -10.39
N ALA A 355 -17.37 -9.53 -11.02
CA ALA A 355 -16.49 -8.48 -10.57
C ALA A 355 -16.84 -8.06 -9.13
N ARG A 356 -15.85 -7.95 -8.28
CA ARG A 356 -16.00 -7.46 -6.91
C ARG A 356 -15.33 -6.10 -6.79
N VAL A 357 -16.09 -5.10 -6.40
CA VAL A 357 -15.58 -3.77 -6.06
C VAL A 357 -15.41 -3.70 -4.55
N ASP A 358 -14.18 -3.42 -4.08
CA ASP A 358 -13.84 -3.44 -2.66
C ASP A 358 -12.72 -2.43 -2.34
N ARG A 359 -12.04 -2.59 -1.23
CA ARG A 359 -10.99 -1.70 -0.71
C ARG A 359 -9.92 -2.47 0.02
N TRP A 360 -8.73 -1.88 0.14
CA TRP A 360 -7.78 -2.26 1.17
C TRP A 360 -8.09 -1.56 2.50
N ILE A 361 -7.81 -2.25 3.59
CA ILE A 361 -7.90 -1.70 4.95
C ILE A 361 -6.52 -1.24 5.48
N PHE A 362 -5.47 -1.50 4.73
CA PHE A 362 -4.08 -1.09 4.94
C PHE A 362 -3.63 -0.09 3.84
N SER A 363 -2.39 0.35 3.88
CA SER A 363 -1.78 1.19 2.85
C SER A 363 -0.96 0.35 1.87
N THR A 364 -0.88 0.81 0.63
CA THR A 364 -0.02 0.32 -0.44
C THR A 364 0.64 1.53 -1.10
N ASP A 365 1.41 1.36 -2.15
CA ASP A 365 1.98 2.44 -2.97
C ASP A 365 0.98 3.57 -3.31
N GLY A 366 -0.29 3.22 -3.43
CA GLY A 366 -1.36 4.17 -3.78
C GLY A 366 -1.48 5.39 -2.87
N VAL A 367 -1.01 5.32 -1.62
CA VAL A 367 -1.01 6.47 -0.70
C VAL A 367 0.02 7.54 -1.06
N GLY A 368 0.91 7.28 -2.01
CA GLY A 368 1.89 8.25 -2.50
C GLY A 368 1.36 9.19 -3.59
N PHE A 369 0.22 8.88 -4.21
CA PHE A 369 -0.35 9.70 -5.28
C PHE A 369 -1.15 10.93 -4.82
N PRO A 370 -1.85 10.94 -3.67
CA PRO A 370 -2.58 12.13 -3.23
C PRO A 370 -1.65 13.32 -2.97
N ILE A 371 -2.00 14.47 -3.52
CA ILE A 371 -1.30 15.74 -3.29
C ILE A 371 -2.26 16.77 -2.72
N PRO A 372 -1.81 17.73 -1.88
CA PRO A 372 -2.66 18.79 -1.37
C PRO A 372 -3.34 19.59 -2.48
N GLU A 373 -4.58 20.03 -2.28
CA GLU A 373 -5.34 20.84 -3.25
C GLU A 373 -4.61 22.14 -3.64
N GLU A 374 -3.94 22.77 -2.68
CA GLU A 374 -3.18 24.00 -2.91
C GLU A 374 -1.88 23.78 -3.70
N ASN A 375 -1.44 22.53 -3.89
CA ASN A 375 -0.25 22.23 -4.66
C ASN A 375 -0.46 22.55 -6.15
N LYS A 376 0.27 23.57 -6.64
CA LYS A 376 0.24 24.02 -8.04
C LYS A 376 1.41 23.50 -8.87
N SER A 377 2.25 22.62 -8.30
CA SER A 377 3.40 22.09 -9.04
C SER A 377 3.01 21.10 -10.16
N ILE A 378 1.81 20.52 -10.06
CA ILE A 378 1.22 19.68 -11.10
C ILE A 378 -0.02 20.39 -11.63
N ASP A 379 0.03 20.82 -12.90
CA ASP A 379 -1.10 21.44 -13.60
C ASP A 379 -1.97 20.36 -14.24
N VAL A 380 -3.02 19.98 -13.53
CA VAL A 380 -3.98 18.97 -14.01
C VAL A 380 -4.97 19.63 -14.96
N SER A 381 -4.93 19.25 -16.22
CA SER A 381 -5.90 19.74 -17.21
C SER A 381 -7.31 19.31 -16.88
N GLU A 382 -8.33 20.13 -17.22
CA GLU A 382 -9.75 19.82 -16.96
C GLU A 382 -10.23 18.49 -17.59
N ARG A 383 -9.57 18.00 -18.63
CA ARG A 383 -9.88 16.70 -19.25
C ARG A 383 -9.49 15.49 -18.39
N LYS A 384 -8.62 15.69 -17.38
CA LYS A 384 -8.19 14.65 -16.45
C LYS A 384 -9.08 14.72 -15.21
N GLU A 385 -10.02 13.82 -15.11
CA GLU A 385 -11.06 13.78 -14.09
C GLU A 385 -10.52 13.34 -12.73
N TRP A 386 -9.57 14.10 -12.17
CA TRP A 386 -8.99 13.81 -10.88
C TRP A 386 -10.02 13.91 -9.75
N VAL A 387 -9.85 13.06 -8.76
CA VAL A 387 -10.71 13.01 -7.58
C VAL A 387 -10.24 14.04 -6.55
N HIS A 388 -11.19 14.77 -5.98
CA HIS A 388 -10.95 15.79 -4.96
C HIS A 388 -11.66 15.38 -3.66
N ALA A 389 -10.91 15.15 -2.60
CA ALA A 389 -11.46 14.73 -1.32
C ALA A 389 -10.56 15.10 -0.13
N GLY A 390 -11.15 15.61 0.96
CA GLY A 390 -10.43 15.84 2.21
C GLY A 390 -9.28 16.85 2.15
N GLY A 391 -9.33 17.82 1.21
CA GLY A 391 -8.26 18.80 1.00
C GLY A 391 -7.08 18.29 0.16
N TYR A 392 -7.26 17.13 -0.48
CA TYR A 392 -6.30 16.50 -1.39
C TYR A 392 -6.94 16.20 -2.74
N LYS A 393 -6.11 16.12 -3.77
CA LYS A 393 -6.50 15.65 -5.10
C LYS A 393 -5.59 14.50 -5.52
N HIS A 394 -6.14 13.56 -6.28
CA HIS A 394 -5.39 12.41 -6.81
C HIS A 394 -5.95 11.97 -8.16
N PRO A 395 -5.15 11.33 -9.05
CA PRO A 395 -5.70 10.68 -10.22
C PRO A 395 -6.74 9.63 -9.80
N PRO A 396 -7.79 9.36 -10.58
CA PRO A 396 -8.65 8.22 -10.33
C PRO A 396 -7.79 6.95 -10.31
N MET A 397 -7.96 6.13 -9.27
CA MET A 397 -7.13 4.95 -9.05
C MET A 397 -7.96 3.75 -8.65
N PHE A 398 -7.44 2.57 -8.97
CA PHE A 398 -7.93 1.31 -8.41
C PHE A 398 -6.82 0.27 -8.37
N GLY A 399 -6.99 -0.71 -7.49
CA GLY A 399 -6.13 -1.87 -7.42
C GLY A 399 -6.69 -3.04 -8.21
N PHE A 400 -5.80 -3.77 -8.89
CA PHE A 400 -6.10 -5.03 -9.55
C PHE A 400 -4.84 -5.85 -9.71
N GLY A 401 -4.59 -6.76 -8.80
CA GLY A 401 -3.41 -7.62 -8.81
C GLY A 401 -3.67 -9.01 -8.22
N PRO A 402 -2.85 -10.00 -8.60
CA PRO A 402 -2.95 -11.37 -8.09
C PRO A 402 -2.41 -11.47 -6.67
N GLY A 403 -2.95 -12.37 -5.87
CA GLY A 403 -2.56 -12.64 -4.49
C GLY A 403 -3.70 -12.43 -3.50
N ILE A 404 -3.73 -13.27 -2.47
CA ILE A 404 -4.70 -13.19 -1.36
C ILE A 404 -4.04 -12.46 -0.19
N GLU A 405 -4.62 -11.31 0.21
CA GLU A 405 -4.10 -10.44 1.27
C GLU A 405 -3.76 -11.19 2.57
N GLN A 406 -4.60 -12.13 2.97
CA GLN A 406 -4.43 -12.87 4.22
C GLN A 406 -3.25 -13.84 4.18
N ASN A 407 -2.62 -14.05 3.03
CA ASN A 407 -1.45 -14.92 2.85
C ASN A 407 -0.13 -14.16 2.73
N THR A 408 -0.16 -12.84 2.58
CA THR A 408 1.04 -11.99 2.51
C THR A 408 1.82 -11.99 3.83
N HIS A 409 3.10 -11.71 3.80
CA HIS A 409 4.03 -11.65 4.94
C HIS A 409 4.21 -12.97 5.73
N LYS A 410 3.66 -14.09 5.26
CA LYS A 410 3.67 -15.39 5.95
C LYS A 410 4.66 -16.37 5.33
N ILE A 411 5.01 -17.39 6.11
CA ILE A 411 5.70 -18.56 5.57
C ILE A 411 4.68 -19.39 4.81
N GLY A 412 4.99 -19.72 3.55
CA GLY A 412 4.04 -20.38 2.65
C GLY A 412 3.23 -19.39 1.81
N GLU A 413 3.62 -18.12 1.80
CA GLU A 413 3.09 -17.13 0.86
C GLU A 413 3.08 -17.69 -0.55
N ALA A 414 1.98 -17.49 -1.26
CA ALA A 414 1.78 -18.08 -2.57
C ALA A 414 0.79 -17.28 -3.42
N VAL A 415 0.93 -17.42 -4.74
CA VAL A 415 0.00 -16.90 -5.74
C VAL A 415 -0.46 -18.01 -6.68
N ASP A 416 -1.71 -17.97 -7.11
CA ASP A 416 -2.23 -18.87 -8.14
C ASP A 416 -1.86 -18.36 -9.55
N GLN A 417 -1.21 -19.21 -10.35
CA GLN A 417 -0.84 -18.87 -11.73
C GLN A 417 -2.04 -18.48 -12.61
N ARG A 418 -3.25 -18.92 -12.28
CA ARG A 418 -4.47 -18.54 -13.00
C ARG A 418 -4.83 -17.08 -12.70
N GLU A 419 -4.68 -16.62 -11.45
CA GLU A 419 -4.84 -15.21 -11.09
C GLU A 419 -3.85 -14.35 -11.87
N LEU A 420 -2.58 -14.77 -11.92
CA LEU A 420 -1.53 -14.09 -12.66
C LEU A 420 -1.90 -13.90 -14.14
N ARG A 421 -2.35 -14.99 -14.81
CA ARG A 421 -2.75 -14.94 -16.23
C ARG A 421 -3.93 -13.99 -16.46
N LEU A 422 -4.93 -14.03 -15.58
CA LEU A 422 -6.12 -13.19 -15.69
C LEU A 422 -5.78 -11.72 -15.42
N ALA A 423 -4.91 -11.44 -14.45
CA ALA A 423 -4.42 -10.08 -14.18
C ALA A 423 -3.65 -9.51 -15.38
N ILE A 424 -2.75 -10.30 -15.98
CA ILE A 424 -2.03 -9.91 -17.21
C ILE A 424 -3.02 -9.58 -18.34
N ALA A 425 -4.02 -10.43 -18.57
CA ALA A 425 -5.00 -10.20 -19.63
C ALA A 425 -5.85 -8.94 -19.38
N PHE A 426 -6.24 -8.70 -18.13
CA PHE A 426 -6.96 -7.50 -17.73
C PHE A 426 -6.11 -6.24 -17.95
N LEU A 427 -4.89 -6.22 -17.42
CA LEU A 427 -3.98 -5.08 -17.54
C LEU A 427 -3.61 -4.78 -19.00
N ALA A 428 -3.39 -5.81 -19.82
CA ALA A 428 -3.13 -5.62 -21.25
C ALA A 428 -4.33 -5.03 -22.00
N ARG A 429 -5.56 -5.30 -21.56
CA ARG A 429 -6.77 -4.87 -22.24
C ARG A 429 -7.30 -3.52 -21.76
N PHE A 430 -7.16 -3.21 -20.48
CA PHE A 430 -7.75 -2.02 -19.87
C PHE A 430 -7.36 -0.71 -20.58
N PRO A 431 -6.08 -0.43 -20.90
CA PRO A 431 -5.69 0.85 -21.49
C PRO A 431 -6.44 1.18 -22.77
N SER A 432 -6.55 0.22 -23.69
CA SER A 432 -7.24 0.45 -24.97
C SER A 432 -8.76 0.63 -24.81
N VAL A 433 -9.39 -0.06 -23.84
CA VAL A 433 -10.83 0.11 -23.56
C VAL A 433 -11.06 1.48 -22.94
N PHE A 434 -10.24 1.88 -21.96
CA PHE A 434 -10.33 3.17 -21.31
C PHE A 434 -10.15 4.35 -22.27
N ALA A 435 -9.16 4.26 -23.19
CA ALA A 435 -8.91 5.33 -24.16
C ALA A 435 -10.05 5.49 -25.18
N ASN A 436 -10.77 4.43 -25.50
CA ASN A 436 -11.85 4.43 -26.50
C ASN A 436 -13.26 4.63 -25.91
N GLY A 437 -13.36 5.01 -24.66
CA GLY A 437 -14.61 5.41 -24.02
C GLY A 437 -15.44 4.27 -23.44
N GLY A 438 -14.82 3.13 -23.11
CA GLY A 438 -15.44 2.00 -22.38
C GLY A 438 -16.13 0.95 -23.24
#